data_ff702f5614b64d7ac58a04dd0893e5b0
#
_entry.id   ff702f5614b64d7ac58a04dd0893e5b0
#
_cell.length_a   1.000
_cell.length_b   1.000
_cell.length_c   1.000
_cell.angle_alpha   90.00
_cell.angle_beta   90.00
_cell.angle_gamma   90.00
#
_symmetry.space_group_name_H-M   'P 1'
#
loop_
_entity.id
_entity.type
_entity.pdbx_description
1 polymer ?
#
loop_
_entity_poly.entity_id
_entity_poly.type
_entity_poly.pdbx_seq_one_letter_code
_entity_poly.pdbx_strand_id
1 'polypeptide(L)'
;MRVSHSNEVQWGERKLDQCIRLSLADMERNESLLIAASYFWSDTLNAFMFGHGPASPTLADVLMLTGLDISTADNTHLSDTKPSAKVETRAIGGWSGYIQKYRRTGPVNAKEQTTFLNMWLDKFVFCGRSAGPTSAYLSAAERLADGGLFPLG
;
A
#
# COMPACT_ATOMS: atom_id res chain seq x y z
N MET A 1 0.78 -15.21 -2.30
CA MET A 1 -0.63 -14.94 -2.53
C MET A 1 -0.88 -14.99 -4.01
N ARG A 2 -2.03 -15.51 -4.48
CA ARG A 2 -2.32 -15.68 -5.91
C ARG A 2 -3.24 -14.57 -6.38
N VAL A 3 -3.03 -14.08 -7.60
CA VAL A 3 -3.92 -13.11 -8.26
C VAL A 3 -4.77 -13.86 -9.29
N SER A 4 -6.03 -13.50 -9.44
CA SER A 4 -6.91 -14.09 -10.45
C SER A 4 -6.55 -13.57 -11.84
N HIS A 5 -6.60 -14.42 -12.86
CA HIS A 5 -6.20 -14.05 -14.24
C HIS A 5 -7.04 -12.89 -14.81
N SER A 6 -8.31 -12.77 -14.43
CA SER A 6 -9.15 -11.63 -14.82
C SER A 6 -8.71 -10.32 -14.15
N ASN A 7 -8.12 -10.38 -12.97
CA ASN A 7 -7.64 -9.22 -12.24
C ASN A 7 -6.25 -8.78 -12.70
N GLU A 8 -5.43 -9.73 -13.20
CA GLU A 8 -4.13 -9.38 -13.80
C GLU A 8 -4.28 -8.43 -14.99
N VAL A 9 -5.32 -8.59 -15.80
CA VAL A 9 -5.58 -7.70 -16.94
C VAL A 9 -5.95 -6.29 -16.45
N GLN A 10 -6.87 -6.15 -15.48
CA GLN A 10 -7.25 -4.87 -14.91
C GLN A 10 -6.12 -4.18 -14.14
N TRP A 11 -5.32 -4.96 -13.43
CA TRP A 11 -4.18 -4.43 -12.68
C TRP A 11 -3.02 -4.06 -13.60
N GLY A 12 -2.83 -4.78 -14.71
CA GLY A 12 -1.85 -4.46 -15.73
C GLY A 12 -2.11 -3.11 -16.41
N GLU A 13 -3.36 -2.83 -16.76
CA GLU A 13 -3.79 -1.53 -17.31
C GLU A 13 -3.51 -0.37 -16.36
N ARG A 14 -3.55 -0.60 -15.06
CA ARG A 14 -3.35 0.41 -14.00
C ARG A 14 -1.95 0.41 -13.41
N LYS A 15 -1.04 -0.39 -13.93
CA LYS A 15 0.31 -0.57 -13.39
C LYS A 15 0.37 -1.05 -11.92
N LEU A 16 -0.74 -1.45 -11.32
CA LEU A 16 -0.80 -1.92 -9.93
C LEU A 16 0.00 -3.22 -9.75
N ASP A 17 0.01 -4.10 -10.76
CA ASP A 17 0.83 -5.32 -10.78
C ASP A 17 2.33 -4.99 -10.70
N GLN A 18 2.77 -3.94 -11.40
CA GLN A 18 4.16 -3.49 -11.38
C GLN A 18 4.54 -2.98 -9.97
N CYS A 19 3.66 -2.24 -9.32
CA CYS A 19 3.90 -1.73 -7.98
C CYS A 19 3.96 -2.86 -6.94
N ILE A 20 3.07 -3.85 -7.06
CA ILE A 20 3.10 -5.04 -6.20
C ILE A 20 4.41 -5.83 -6.44
N ARG A 21 4.83 -6.01 -7.69
CA ARG A 21 6.12 -6.66 -8.02
C ARG A 21 7.30 -5.88 -7.47
N LEU A 22 7.27 -4.55 -7.57
CA LEU A 22 8.31 -3.69 -7.02
C LEU A 22 8.42 -3.84 -5.50
N SER A 23 7.30 -3.96 -4.79
CA SER A 23 7.29 -4.21 -3.34
C SER A 23 7.85 -5.58 -2.93
N LEU A 24 7.98 -6.51 -3.88
CA LEU A 24 8.60 -7.83 -3.68
C LEU A 24 10.07 -7.87 -4.13
N ALA A 25 10.57 -6.78 -4.73
CA ALA A 25 11.97 -6.71 -5.16
C ALA A 25 12.89 -6.80 -3.94
N ASP A 26 13.87 -7.67 -4.03
CA ASP A 26 14.92 -7.77 -3.04
C ASP A 26 15.95 -6.67 -3.32
N MET A 27 16.08 -5.75 -2.38
CA MET A 27 17.04 -4.65 -2.46
C MET A 27 18.09 -4.81 -1.37
N GLU A 28 19.33 -4.87 -1.77
CA GLU A 28 20.44 -4.87 -0.82
C GLU A 28 20.45 -3.57 -0.03
N ARG A 29 20.37 -3.71 1.29
CA ARG A 29 20.36 -2.58 2.22
C ARG A 29 21.77 -2.06 2.44
N ASN A 30 22.04 -0.84 2.00
CA ASN A 30 23.30 -0.17 2.29
C ASN A 30 23.21 0.58 3.63
N GLU A 31 23.63 -0.10 4.71
CA GLU A 31 23.58 0.45 6.08
C GLU A 31 24.43 1.73 6.21
N SER A 32 25.62 1.76 5.59
CA SER A 32 26.50 2.93 5.65
C SER A 32 25.87 4.15 5.01
N LEU A 33 25.19 3.97 3.87
CA LEU A 33 24.46 5.04 3.20
C LEU A 33 23.27 5.52 4.03
N LEU A 34 22.53 4.62 4.65
CA LEU A 34 21.39 4.96 5.49
C LEU A 34 21.82 5.78 6.72
N ILE A 35 22.91 5.35 7.37
CA ILE A 35 23.49 6.10 8.50
C ILE A 35 23.95 7.48 8.04
N ALA A 36 24.69 7.57 6.93
CA ALA A 36 25.13 8.86 6.40
C ALA A 36 23.94 9.76 6.04
N ALA A 37 22.89 9.23 5.41
CA ALA A 37 21.69 9.98 5.06
C ALA A 37 20.94 10.50 6.29
N SER A 38 20.90 9.73 7.39
CA SER A 38 20.19 10.13 8.61
C SER A 38 20.72 11.42 9.24
N TYR A 39 21.99 11.78 9.03
CA TYR A 39 22.55 13.05 9.49
C TYR A 39 21.99 14.27 8.76
N PHE A 40 21.43 14.08 7.58
CA PHE A 40 20.81 15.16 6.80
C PHE A 40 19.30 15.26 7.00
N TRP A 41 18.71 14.39 7.81
CA TRP A 41 17.27 14.40 8.06
C TRP A 41 16.86 15.54 8.98
N SER A 42 15.83 16.28 8.59
CA SER A 42 15.19 17.33 9.39
C SER A 42 13.79 16.88 9.79
N ASP A 43 13.58 16.68 11.08
CA ASP A 43 12.25 16.34 11.64
C ASP A 43 11.24 17.48 11.48
N THR A 44 11.72 18.72 11.42
CA THR A 44 10.85 19.89 11.24
C THR A 44 10.28 19.97 9.82
N LEU A 45 11.08 19.62 8.82
CA LEU A 45 10.70 19.73 7.41
C LEU A 45 10.26 18.37 6.83
N ASN A 46 10.45 17.29 7.58
CA ASN A 46 10.27 15.91 7.09
C ASN A 46 10.97 15.67 5.74
N ALA A 47 12.22 16.15 5.64
CA ALA A 47 13.02 16.11 4.43
C ALA A 47 14.51 15.96 4.75
N PHE A 48 15.26 15.42 3.80
CA PHE A 48 16.71 15.47 3.84
C PHE A 48 17.21 16.84 3.38
N MET A 49 18.10 17.44 4.15
CA MET A 49 18.67 18.77 3.87
C MET A 49 20.04 18.63 3.23
N PHE A 50 20.11 18.58 1.92
CA PHE A 50 21.36 18.55 1.17
C PHE A 50 21.82 19.95 0.78
N GLY A 51 23.09 20.10 0.39
CA GLY A 51 23.65 21.39 -0.01
C GLY A 51 22.97 22.06 -1.22
N HIS A 52 22.25 21.30 -2.03
CA HIS A 52 21.48 21.78 -3.18
C HIS A 52 19.98 21.99 -2.87
N GLY A 53 19.55 21.72 -1.64
CA GLY A 53 18.18 21.95 -1.18
C GLY A 53 17.56 20.74 -0.48
N PRO A 54 16.32 20.88 -0.02
CA PRO A 54 15.57 19.81 0.62
C PRO A 54 15.19 18.72 -0.41
N ALA A 55 15.32 17.47 0.00
CA ALA A 55 14.89 16.30 -0.78
C ALA A 55 13.94 15.45 0.08
N SER A 56 12.76 15.18 -0.44
CA SER A 56 11.73 14.36 0.20
C SER A 56 10.94 13.65 -0.88
N PRO A 57 10.40 12.43 -0.61
CA PRO A 57 9.42 11.83 -1.50
C PRO A 57 8.25 12.77 -1.73
N THR A 58 7.88 12.96 -2.98
CA THR A 58 6.74 13.80 -3.37
C THR A 58 5.55 12.94 -3.75
N LEU A 59 4.35 13.55 -3.83
CA LEU A 59 3.18 12.85 -4.38
C LEU A 59 3.41 12.38 -5.83
N ALA A 60 4.22 13.11 -6.60
CA ALA A 60 4.61 12.69 -7.94
C ALA A 60 5.43 11.39 -7.92
N ASP A 61 6.35 11.25 -6.96
CA ASP A 61 7.11 10.01 -6.79
C ASP A 61 6.19 8.85 -6.41
N VAL A 62 5.23 9.10 -5.52
CA VAL A 62 4.23 8.09 -5.15
C VAL A 62 3.37 7.69 -6.35
N LEU A 63 2.91 8.65 -7.15
CA LEU A 63 2.18 8.38 -8.40
C LEU A 63 3.03 7.52 -9.35
N MET A 64 4.28 7.89 -9.56
CA MET A 64 5.19 7.15 -10.46
C MET A 64 5.46 5.74 -9.97
N LEU A 65 5.61 5.55 -8.66
CA LEU A 65 5.90 4.26 -8.05
C LEU A 65 4.67 3.36 -7.93
N THR A 66 3.51 3.94 -7.63
CA THR A 66 2.30 3.17 -7.33
C THR A 66 1.27 3.17 -8.44
N GLY A 67 1.36 4.09 -9.40
CA GLY A 67 0.34 4.29 -10.42
C GLY A 67 -1.02 4.75 -9.86
N LEU A 68 -1.08 5.09 -8.56
CA LEU A 68 -2.31 5.58 -7.92
C LEU A 68 -2.52 7.04 -8.28
N ASP A 69 -3.74 7.40 -8.63
CA ASP A 69 -4.06 8.77 -9.02
C ASP A 69 -3.98 9.71 -7.82
N ILE A 70 -3.31 10.84 -8.00
CA ILE A 70 -3.18 11.89 -6.98
C ILE A 70 -4.11 13.09 -7.25
N SER A 71 -4.85 13.07 -8.37
CA SER A 71 -5.54 14.25 -8.89
C SER A 71 -7.06 14.14 -8.90
N THR A 72 -7.66 13.16 -8.23
CA THR A 72 -9.12 12.98 -8.30
C THR A 72 -9.85 14.13 -7.62
N ALA A 73 -10.73 14.77 -8.40
CA ALA A 73 -11.67 15.78 -7.91
C ALA A 73 -12.80 15.22 -7.01
N ASP A 74 -12.88 13.90 -6.89
CA ASP A 74 -13.84 13.23 -6.00
C ASP A 74 -13.34 13.26 -4.55
N ASN A 75 -13.71 14.32 -3.86
CA ASN A 75 -13.53 14.52 -2.42
C ASN A 75 -14.32 13.52 -1.55
N THR A 76 -14.56 12.31 -2.01
CA THR A 76 -15.07 11.25 -1.15
C THR A 76 -13.97 10.86 -0.18
N HIS A 77 -13.97 11.51 0.98
CA HIS A 77 -13.10 11.15 2.08
C HIS A 77 -13.16 9.64 2.30
N LEU A 78 -12.03 8.98 2.22
CA LEU A 78 -11.90 7.55 2.49
C LEU A 78 -12.45 7.13 3.85
N SER A 79 -12.49 8.09 4.80
CA SER A 79 -13.05 7.90 6.13
C SER A 79 -14.56 7.74 6.15
N ASP A 80 -15.29 8.23 5.14
CA ASP A 80 -16.76 8.29 5.18
C ASP A 80 -17.41 7.03 4.57
N THR A 81 -16.67 6.23 3.84
CA THR A 81 -17.17 4.98 3.27
C THR A 81 -16.87 3.83 4.23
N LYS A 82 -17.91 3.35 4.93
CA LYS A 82 -17.76 2.15 5.75
C LYS A 82 -17.44 0.95 4.85
N PRO A 83 -16.41 0.17 5.17
CA PRO A 83 -16.09 -1.02 4.40
C PRO A 83 -17.25 -2.01 4.45
N SER A 84 -17.59 -2.59 3.31
CA SER A 84 -18.64 -3.60 3.19
C SER A 84 -18.14 -4.96 3.67
N ALA A 85 -16.87 -5.26 3.45
CA ALA A 85 -16.26 -6.50 3.88
C ALA A 85 -15.98 -6.51 5.38
N LYS A 86 -16.57 -7.48 6.07
CA LYS A 86 -16.21 -7.76 7.46
C LYS A 86 -14.89 -8.53 7.51
N VAL A 87 -13.81 -7.79 7.79
CA VAL A 87 -12.46 -8.33 7.94
C VAL A 87 -12.05 -8.23 9.41
N GLU A 88 -11.74 -9.36 10.01
CA GLU A 88 -11.21 -9.38 11.38
C GLU A 88 -9.72 -9.07 11.35
N THR A 89 -9.31 -8.11 12.16
CA THR A 89 -7.91 -7.65 12.26
C THR A 89 -7.36 -7.84 13.68
N ARG A 90 -8.23 -8.15 14.65
CA ARG A 90 -7.83 -8.31 16.06
C ARG A 90 -7.74 -9.77 16.44
N ALA A 91 -6.85 -10.10 17.38
CA ALA A 91 -6.72 -11.43 17.98
C ALA A 91 -6.47 -12.59 16.98
N ILE A 92 -5.84 -12.32 15.84
CA ILE A 92 -5.61 -13.30 14.77
C ILE A 92 -4.13 -13.69 14.60
N GLY A 93 -3.27 -13.39 15.56
CA GLY A 93 -1.84 -13.76 15.49
C GLY A 93 -1.01 -12.87 14.58
N GLY A 94 -1.32 -11.57 14.50
CA GLY A 94 -0.58 -10.60 13.70
C GLY A 94 -0.75 -10.80 12.20
N TRP A 95 0.21 -10.34 11.42
CA TRP A 95 0.18 -10.44 9.95
C TRP A 95 0.24 -11.89 9.44
N SER A 96 0.97 -12.75 10.14
CA SER A 96 1.06 -14.18 9.78
C SER A 96 -0.29 -14.87 9.92
N GLY A 97 -0.98 -14.66 11.03
CA GLY A 97 -2.32 -15.19 11.25
C GLY A 97 -3.35 -14.60 10.28
N TYR A 98 -3.22 -13.30 9.94
CA TYR A 98 -4.06 -12.65 8.94
C TYR A 98 -3.91 -13.32 7.57
N ILE A 99 -2.70 -13.52 7.11
CA ILE A 99 -2.42 -14.19 5.84
C ILE A 99 -2.96 -15.62 5.87
N GLN A 100 -2.72 -16.37 6.94
CA GLN A 100 -3.19 -17.74 7.08
C GLN A 100 -4.72 -17.82 7.06
N LYS A 101 -5.40 -16.90 7.71
CA LYS A 101 -6.87 -16.87 7.80
C LYS A 101 -7.55 -16.57 6.47
N TYR A 102 -6.97 -15.66 5.67
CA TYR A 102 -7.61 -15.16 4.44
C TYR A 102 -7.06 -15.79 3.17
N ARG A 103 -5.90 -16.42 3.23
CA ARG A 103 -5.34 -17.20 2.12
C ARG A 103 -6.15 -18.47 1.92
N ARG A 104 -6.61 -18.69 0.70
CA ARG A 104 -7.36 -19.90 0.31
C ARG A 104 -6.58 -20.77 -0.69
N THR A 105 -6.95 -22.05 -0.73
CA THR A 105 -6.53 -22.98 -1.78
C THR A 105 -7.65 -23.03 -2.82
N GLY A 106 -7.41 -22.49 -4.02
CA GLY A 106 -8.40 -22.43 -5.09
C GLY A 106 -8.41 -21.09 -5.83
N PRO A 107 -9.44 -20.80 -6.62
CA PRO A 107 -9.57 -19.51 -7.30
C PRO A 107 -9.68 -18.37 -6.29
N VAL A 108 -8.99 -17.26 -6.56
CA VAL A 108 -9.00 -16.08 -5.71
C VAL A 108 -10.39 -15.48 -5.69
N ASN A 109 -10.94 -15.25 -4.52
CA ASN A 109 -12.22 -14.57 -4.35
C ASN A 109 -12.03 -13.09 -3.99
N ALA A 110 -13.09 -12.31 -4.14
CA ALA A 110 -13.07 -10.87 -3.85
C ALA A 110 -12.56 -10.57 -2.42
N LYS A 111 -12.95 -11.37 -1.43
CA LYS A 111 -12.50 -11.17 -0.04
C LYS A 111 -11.01 -11.40 0.15
N GLU A 112 -10.43 -12.43 -0.49
CA GLU A 112 -8.99 -12.69 -0.46
C GLU A 112 -8.22 -11.55 -1.14
N GLN A 113 -8.75 -11.04 -2.25
CA GLN A 113 -8.17 -9.91 -2.97
C GLN A 113 -8.19 -8.64 -2.14
N THR A 114 -9.34 -8.28 -1.57
CA THR A 114 -9.48 -7.10 -0.70
C THR A 114 -8.55 -7.19 0.52
N THR A 115 -8.47 -8.35 1.16
CA THR A 115 -7.60 -8.54 2.33
C THR A 115 -6.12 -8.47 1.96
N PHE A 116 -5.74 -8.96 0.79
CA PHE A 116 -4.38 -8.80 0.27
C PHE A 116 -4.04 -7.33 0.03
N LEU A 117 -4.91 -6.59 -0.66
CA LEU A 117 -4.71 -5.18 -0.94
C LEU A 117 -4.67 -4.35 0.34
N ASN A 118 -5.52 -4.64 1.33
CA ASN A 118 -5.46 -3.98 2.64
C ASN A 118 -4.10 -4.19 3.33
N MET A 119 -3.56 -5.39 3.30
CA MET A 119 -2.23 -5.68 3.83
C MET A 119 -1.14 -4.93 3.04
N TRP A 120 -1.24 -4.94 1.71
CA TRP A 120 -0.26 -4.30 0.84
C TRP A 120 -0.24 -2.78 1.04
N LEU A 121 -1.40 -2.14 1.10
CA LEU A 121 -1.52 -0.70 1.38
C LEU A 121 -0.93 -0.34 2.74
N ASP A 122 -1.27 -1.09 3.80
CA ASP A 122 -0.78 -0.83 5.15
C ASP A 122 0.74 -0.96 5.24
N LYS A 123 1.31 -2.00 4.63
CA LYS A 123 2.73 -2.31 4.77
C LYS A 123 3.65 -1.55 3.83
N PHE A 124 3.22 -1.35 2.58
CA PHE A 124 4.13 -0.88 1.53
C PHE A 124 3.81 0.52 1.01
N VAL A 125 2.56 0.95 1.08
CA VAL A 125 2.17 2.27 0.60
C VAL A 125 2.14 3.28 1.74
N PHE A 126 1.44 2.98 2.81
CA PHE A 126 1.28 3.91 3.93
C PHE A 126 2.23 3.66 5.10
N CYS A 127 2.99 2.56 5.08
CA CYS A 127 3.96 2.20 6.12
C CYS A 127 3.38 2.33 7.53
N GLY A 128 2.18 1.78 7.73
CA GLY A 128 1.43 1.90 8.97
C GLY A 128 2.26 1.49 10.21
N ARG A 129 2.15 2.25 11.28
CA ARG A 129 2.90 2.02 12.53
C ARG A 129 2.47 0.74 13.26
N SER A 130 1.36 0.15 12.87
CA SER A 130 0.83 -1.06 13.52
C SER A 130 1.72 -2.27 13.26
N ALA A 131 2.10 -2.97 14.31
CA ALA A 131 2.81 -4.26 14.21
C ALA A 131 1.91 -5.39 13.65
N GLY A 132 0.59 -5.18 13.61
CA GLY A 132 -0.40 -6.15 13.13
C GLY A 132 -1.40 -5.54 12.15
N PRO A 133 -2.27 -6.37 11.58
CA PRO A 133 -3.25 -5.93 10.59
C PRO A 133 -4.24 -4.92 11.17
N THR A 134 -4.56 -3.91 10.37
CA THR A 134 -5.55 -2.88 10.68
C THR A 134 -6.67 -2.90 9.65
N SER A 135 -7.78 -2.26 9.97
CA SER A 135 -8.88 -2.00 9.03
C SER A 135 -8.84 -0.59 8.44
N ALA A 136 -7.77 0.16 8.72
CA ALA A 136 -7.67 1.57 8.34
C ALA A 136 -7.77 1.79 6.82
N TYR A 137 -7.22 0.86 6.04
CA TYR A 137 -7.18 0.97 4.57
C TYR A 137 -8.15 0.03 3.87
N LEU A 138 -9.09 -0.57 4.61
CA LEU A 138 -9.99 -1.57 4.05
C LEU A 138 -10.92 -1.02 2.98
N SER A 139 -11.47 0.18 3.17
CA SER A 139 -12.31 0.86 2.17
C SER A 139 -11.54 1.15 0.88
N ALA A 140 -10.29 1.57 1.03
CA ALA A 140 -9.37 1.77 -0.09
C ALA A 140 -9.10 0.46 -0.85
N ALA A 141 -8.85 -0.60 -0.10
CA ALA A 141 -8.60 -1.93 -0.66
C ALA A 141 -9.83 -2.49 -1.42
N GLU A 142 -11.04 -2.24 -0.93
CA GLU A 142 -12.27 -2.59 -1.63
C GLU A 142 -12.40 -1.83 -2.96
N ARG A 143 -12.19 -0.51 -2.94
CA ARG A 143 -12.24 0.30 -4.17
C ARG A 143 -11.22 -0.17 -5.21
N LEU A 144 -9.99 -0.47 -4.78
CA LEU A 144 -8.96 -1.02 -5.68
C LEU A 144 -9.33 -2.41 -6.20
N ALA A 145 -9.94 -3.26 -5.35
CA ALA A 145 -10.41 -4.59 -5.75
C ALA A 145 -11.50 -4.51 -6.81
N ASP A 146 -12.43 -3.56 -6.68
CA ASP A 146 -13.53 -3.30 -7.62
C ASP A 146 -13.09 -2.52 -8.86
N GLY A 147 -11.80 -2.23 -8.95
CA GLY A 147 -11.25 -1.49 -10.08
C GLY A 147 -11.47 0.02 -10.00
N GLY A 148 -11.85 0.57 -8.86
CA GLY A 148 -11.95 2.01 -8.61
C GLY A 148 -10.58 2.70 -8.54
N LEU A 149 -10.55 4.01 -8.79
CA LEU A 149 -9.38 4.84 -8.52
C LEU A 149 -9.30 5.14 -7.03
N PHE A 150 -8.09 5.27 -6.54
CA PHE A 150 -7.81 5.61 -5.16
C PHE A 150 -6.99 6.90 -5.12
N PRO A 151 -7.58 8.04 -4.74
CA PRO A 151 -6.84 9.28 -4.59
C PRO A 151 -5.92 9.23 -3.36
N LEU A 152 -4.67 9.65 -3.52
CA LEU A 152 -3.68 9.75 -2.45
C LEU A 152 -3.59 11.17 -1.88
N GLY A 153 -4.27 12.14 -2.49
CA GLY A 153 -4.26 13.56 -2.11
C GLY A 153 -5.58 14.05 -1.56
#